data_eb8db07eece17729b664027faf4d299a
#
_entry.id   eb8db07eece17729b664027faf4d299a
#
_cell.length_a   1.000
_cell.length_b   1.000
_cell.length_c   1.000
_cell.angle_alpha   90.00
_cell.angle_beta   90.00
_cell.angle_gamma   90.00
#
_symmetry.space_group_name_H-M   'P 1'
#
loop_
_entity.id
_entity.type
_entity.pdbx_description
1 polymer ?
#
loop_
_entity_poly.entity_id
_entity_poly.type
_entity_poly.pdbx_seq_one_letter_code
_entity_poly.pdbx_strand_id
1 'polypeptide(L)'
;MARSRARVPSRALSVRLLAAVAAVALLLPASIAAATGTYRNPLLPTIPGDGVVESCADPSVIRGQEPEDDHLWYLYCTTDPLNGQDRDGAGNLVFHAIPTFTSADLVNWTYRGDAFPTRPAWVQGAGMWAPEITYFNDQYYLYYTRAELEGRPSAIGVATSDSPLGPWTDKGDWLFAPDGRWTFDPEVNVDENGQRWLFFGSYFGGIRARELSADGLSTGTAETPITIDNRYEGAEVALHDGWYYLFVSATNCCNGPLTAYGTFVGRSQSLLGPYVDAEGVSLLSENVGGTPVIQPNGNRWLGTGHNTVFEDEDGQWWTIYHAADVNDPYFEGAVGFTKRPALLDAIDWVDGWPTLNGGRGPSDTPQQAPAAQPGDETNHEVRLAPSDVLGPTIWRDDFDDGTLAGWEWVREPATTTYGEADGVFFMETQPADLFVDSNDASVLVRDAPDGNWAVEAKVRFDPLIHGCCFNFVQAGLVVYEDDDNFIKLVDVSIWNTRQTEFAKEVGPVPAGFPRYGNGVVGPTGGATEAEPWTWLRIVKRTNEDETLTGTYGGDELYTAYTSHDGEHWSRGMTWRAEHGEDARIGLVAMGGSGFTARFDYVEVSKVHR
;
A
#
# COMPACT_ATOMS: atom_id res chain seq x y z
N MET A 1 57.38 17.03 -78.19
CA MET A 1 57.17 17.49 -79.57
C MET A 1 55.66 17.50 -79.78
N ALA A 2 55.12 18.61 -79.77
CA ALA A 2 54.65 19.44 -80.86
C ALA A 2 53.31 18.98 -81.46
N ARG A 3 52.33 19.85 -81.19
CA ARG A 3 51.41 20.52 -82.15
C ARG A 3 50.29 19.61 -82.77
N SER A 4 49.08 20.01 -83.03
CA SER A 4 48.47 21.31 -83.29
C SER A 4 46.96 21.18 -83.43
N ARG A 5 46.24 22.16 -82.99
CA ARG A 5 44.92 22.72 -83.34
C ARG A 5 44.24 22.26 -84.64
N ALA A 6 42.87 22.15 -84.56
CA ALA A 6 42.04 22.99 -85.47
C ALA A 6 40.51 22.88 -85.07
N ARG A 7 39.86 24.00 -85.33
CA ARG A 7 38.52 24.48 -84.98
C ARG A 7 37.38 23.99 -85.90
N VAL A 8 36.18 23.75 -85.33
CA VAL A 8 34.81 24.28 -85.62
C VAL A 8 34.31 24.26 -87.08
N PRO A 9 32.97 24.09 -87.43
CA PRO A 9 31.80 24.56 -86.70
C PRO A 9 30.52 23.65 -86.74
N SER A 10 29.69 24.00 -85.81
CA SER A 10 28.19 24.03 -85.72
C SER A 10 27.33 23.42 -86.82
N ARG A 11 26.31 22.69 -86.37
CA ARG A 11 24.85 22.92 -86.65
C ARG A 11 23.97 22.22 -85.68
N ALA A 12 23.00 22.95 -85.15
CA ALA A 12 21.94 22.51 -84.22
C ALA A 12 20.96 21.53 -84.87
N LEU A 13 20.58 20.56 -84.12
CA LEU A 13 19.29 19.90 -84.31
C LEU A 13 18.71 19.59 -82.93
N SER A 14 17.64 20.28 -82.63
CA SER A 14 16.83 20.15 -81.44
C SER A 14 16.04 18.84 -81.44
N VAL A 15 16.36 17.96 -80.50
CA VAL A 15 15.51 16.84 -80.12
C VAL A 15 15.06 17.05 -78.69
N ARG A 16 13.77 17.29 -78.50
CA ARG A 16 13.13 17.36 -77.18
C ARG A 16 13.06 15.94 -76.63
N LEU A 17 13.88 15.66 -75.63
CA LEU A 17 13.64 14.51 -74.75
C LEU A 17 12.83 14.99 -73.55
N LEU A 18 11.61 14.46 -73.40
CA LEU A 18 10.86 14.53 -72.17
C LEU A 18 11.55 13.62 -71.16
N ALA A 19 12.20 14.17 -70.16
CA ALA A 19 12.63 13.46 -68.97
C ALA A 19 11.43 13.41 -68.00
N ALA A 20 10.80 12.25 -67.83
CA ALA A 20 9.91 11.97 -66.73
C ALA A 20 10.76 11.81 -65.46
N VAL A 21 10.73 12.81 -64.58
CA VAL A 21 11.23 12.71 -63.21
C VAL A 21 10.22 11.92 -62.41
N ALA A 22 10.49 10.63 -62.16
CA ALA A 22 9.75 9.89 -61.14
C ALA A 22 10.23 10.39 -59.76
N ALA A 23 9.43 11.23 -59.09
CA ALA A 23 9.61 11.55 -57.70
C ALA A 23 9.24 10.30 -56.89
N VAL A 24 10.24 9.56 -56.43
CA VAL A 24 10.04 8.58 -55.34
C VAL A 24 9.90 9.42 -54.06
N ALA A 25 8.65 9.64 -53.65
CA ALA A 25 8.33 10.10 -52.32
C ALA A 25 8.71 8.95 -51.36
N LEU A 26 9.84 9.08 -50.67
CA LEU A 26 10.12 8.35 -49.45
C LEU A 26 9.05 8.80 -48.45
N LEU A 27 8.03 7.99 -48.28
CA LEU A 27 7.17 8.01 -47.11
C LEU A 27 8.04 7.53 -45.94
N LEU A 28 8.71 8.45 -45.26
CA LEU A 28 9.15 8.23 -43.89
C LEU A 28 7.86 7.99 -43.10
N PRO A 29 7.74 6.92 -42.33
CA PRO A 29 6.68 6.85 -41.37
C PRO A 29 6.86 8.07 -40.46
N ALA A 30 5.89 8.96 -40.43
CA ALA A 30 5.77 9.93 -39.37
C ALA A 30 5.56 9.08 -38.11
N SER A 31 6.61 8.95 -37.31
CA SER A 31 6.43 8.59 -35.91
C SER A 31 5.55 9.67 -35.34
N ILE A 32 4.28 9.36 -35.21
CA ILE A 32 3.38 10.09 -34.31
C ILE A 32 3.92 9.70 -32.94
N ALA A 33 4.85 10.49 -32.39
CA ALA A 33 5.08 10.51 -30.97
C ALA A 33 3.74 10.95 -30.39
N ALA A 34 2.97 9.99 -29.88
CA ALA A 34 1.83 10.31 -29.05
C ALA A 34 2.41 11.12 -27.90
N ALA A 35 1.94 12.37 -27.78
CA ALA A 35 2.30 13.18 -26.63
C ALA A 35 1.77 12.42 -25.41
N THR A 36 2.65 11.86 -24.62
CA THR A 36 2.30 11.26 -23.33
C THR A 36 1.63 12.33 -22.51
N GLY A 37 0.32 12.14 -22.27
CA GLY A 37 -0.48 13.09 -21.50
C GLY A 37 -0.03 13.12 -20.05
N THR A 38 -0.52 14.10 -19.31
CA THR A 38 -0.45 14.08 -17.86
C THR A 38 -1.80 13.62 -17.31
N TYR A 39 -1.78 12.94 -16.18
CA TYR A 39 -2.99 12.56 -15.44
C TYR A 39 -2.90 13.05 -13.99
N ARG A 40 -3.99 12.89 -13.26
CA ARG A 40 -4.06 13.20 -11.83
C ARG A 40 -4.93 12.14 -11.14
N ASN A 41 -4.46 11.65 -10.01
CA ASN A 41 -5.24 10.76 -9.15
C ASN A 41 -6.45 11.47 -8.51
N PRO A 42 -7.58 10.77 -8.27
CA PRO A 42 -7.79 9.35 -8.57
C PRO A 42 -8.18 9.08 -10.03
N LEU A 43 -8.01 7.83 -10.47
CA LEU A 43 -8.65 7.35 -11.67
C LEU A 43 -10.16 7.27 -11.42
N LEU A 44 -10.94 7.99 -12.21
CA LEU A 44 -12.41 8.00 -12.10
C LEU A 44 -13.00 7.44 -13.41
N PRO A 45 -13.16 6.11 -13.52
CA PRO A 45 -13.71 5.52 -14.75
C PRO A 45 -15.07 6.11 -15.10
N THR A 46 -15.28 6.40 -16.39
CA THR A 46 -16.56 6.93 -16.89
C THR A 46 -17.60 5.81 -16.95
N ILE A 47 -18.81 6.09 -16.47
CA ILE A 47 -19.98 5.26 -16.70
C ILE A 47 -20.71 5.84 -17.92
N PRO A 48 -20.85 5.10 -19.05
CA PRO A 48 -21.49 5.64 -20.25
C PRO A 48 -22.91 6.13 -19.97
N GLY A 49 -23.08 7.46 -20.01
CA GLY A 49 -24.37 8.12 -19.78
C GLY A 49 -24.74 8.37 -18.31
N ASP A 50 -23.85 8.09 -17.34
CA ASP A 50 -24.20 8.16 -15.90
C ASP A 50 -23.03 8.56 -14.96
N GLY A 51 -22.20 9.49 -15.33
CA GLY A 51 -21.17 10.02 -14.44
C GLY A 51 -19.90 9.17 -14.36
N VAL A 52 -19.35 9.01 -13.16
CA VAL A 52 -18.08 8.33 -12.91
C VAL A 52 -18.19 7.29 -11.81
N VAL A 53 -17.22 6.37 -11.78
CA VAL A 53 -17.06 5.38 -10.72
C VAL A 53 -16.23 5.99 -9.59
N GLU A 54 -16.76 5.93 -8.37
CA GLU A 54 -16.14 6.51 -7.17
C GLU A 54 -15.39 5.47 -6.30
N SER A 55 -15.58 4.18 -6.58
CA SER A 55 -14.90 3.08 -5.87
C SER A 55 -14.48 1.99 -6.86
N CYS A 56 -13.22 1.58 -6.81
CA CYS A 56 -12.65 0.49 -7.59
C CYS A 56 -11.53 -0.11 -6.74
N ALA A 57 -11.94 -0.84 -5.72
CA ALA A 57 -11.04 -1.41 -4.74
C ALA A 57 -10.49 -2.75 -5.20
N ASP A 58 -9.35 -3.14 -4.61
CA ASP A 58 -8.68 -4.42 -4.84
C ASP A 58 -8.50 -4.70 -6.35
N PRO A 59 -7.82 -3.78 -7.08
CA PRO A 59 -7.74 -3.81 -8.54
C PRO A 59 -6.83 -4.93 -9.04
N SER A 60 -7.22 -5.55 -10.17
CA SER A 60 -6.33 -6.39 -10.98
C SER A 60 -6.39 -5.94 -12.43
N VAL A 61 -5.23 -5.80 -13.09
CA VAL A 61 -5.11 -5.24 -14.43
C VAL A 61 -4.40 -6.21 -15.38
N ILE A 62 -4.88 -6.29 -16.61
CA ILE A 62 -4.23 -7.03 -17.68
C ILE A 62 -4.33 -6.27 -19.00
N ARG A 63 -3.30 -6.38 -19.83
CA ARG A 63 -3.40 -6.01 -21.23
C ARG A 63 -4.09 -7.12 -22.02
N GLY A 64 -4.86 -6.77 -23.05
CA GLY A 64 -5.42 -7.76 -23.99
C GLY A 64 -4.33 -8.63 -24.60
N GLN A 65 -4.58 -9.92 -24.69
CA GLN A 65 -3.59 -10.92 -25.10
C GLN A 65 -3.82 -11.45 -26.52
N GLU A 66 -5.00 -11.17 -27.09
CA GLU A 66 -5.37 -11.58 -28.43
C GLU A 66 -5.32 -10.39 -29.41
N PRO A 67 -5.04 -10.61 -30.72
CA PRO A 67 -4.87 -9.51 -31.69
C PRO A 67 -6.04 -8.55 -31.82
N GLU A 68 -7.25 -8.95 -31.46
CA GLU A 68 -8.44 -8.13 -31.46
C GLU A 68 -8.57 -7.22 -30.24
N ASP A 69 -7.87 -7.50 -29.16
CA ASP A 69 -7.96 -6.79 -27.90
C ASP A 69 -6.61 -6.27 -27.36
N ASP A 70 -5.49 -6.58 -28.01
CA ASP A 70 -4.11 -6.21 -27.61
C ASP A 70 -3.85 -4.70 -27.54
N HIS A 71 -4.77 -3.88 -28.05
CA HIS A 71 -4.73 -2.42 -27.99
C HIS A 71 -5.47 -1.84 -26.77
N LEU A 72 -6.01 -2.68 -25.89
CA LEU A 72 -6.74 -2.31 -24.70
C LEU A 72 -6.13 -2.91 -23.43
N TRP A 73 -6.27 -2.17 -22.36
CA TRP A 73 -6.04 -2.62 -20.99
C TRP A 73 -7.39 -2.87 -20.30
N TYR A 74 -7.44 -3.86 -19.46
CA TYR A 74 -8.64 -4.29 -18.74
C TYR A 74 -8.38 -4.23 -17.24
N LEU A 75 -9.30 -3.61 -16.50
CA LEU A 75 -9.23 -3.46 -15.05
C LEU A 75 -10.48 -4.08 -14.43
N TYR A 76 -10.28 -4.81 -13.35
CA TYR A 76 -11.33 -5.48 -12.58
C TYR A 76 -11.22 -5.04 -11.13
N CYS A 77 -12.37 -4.84 -10.47
CA CYS A 77 -12.41 -4.38 -9.09
C CYS A 77 -13.35 -5.24 -8.26
N THR A 78 -13.20 -5.19 -6.95
CA THR A 78 -14.05 -5.88 -5.99
C THR A 78 -15.51 -5.43 -6.08
N THR A 79 -16.41 -6.24 -5.52
CA THR A 79 -17.84 -5.91 -5.42
C THR A 79 -18.05 -4.66 -4.55
N ASP A 80 -18.25 -3.53 -5.20
CA ASP A 80 -18.56 -2.23 -4.60
C ASP A 80 -19.68 -1.53 -5.39
N PRO A 81 -20.34 -0.50 -4.84
CA PRO A 81 -21.15 0.43 -5.61
C PRO A 81 -20.29 1.23 -6.59
N LEU A 82 -20.84 1.55 -7.77
CA LEU A 82 -20.10 2.38 -8.73
C LEU A 82 -19.98 3.83 -8.23
N ASN A 83 -21.08 4.41 -7.72
CA ASN A 83 -21.11 5.76 -7.15
C ASN A 83 -22.25 5.93 -6.13
N GLY A 84 -22.34 7.11 -5.53
CA GLY A 84 -23.36 7.42 -4.53
C GLY A 84 -24.80 7.47 -5.05
N GLN A 85 -25.00 7.60 -6.36
CA GLN A 85 -26.32 7.64 -7.02
C GLN A 85 -26.79 6.25 -7.47
N ASP A 86 -25.92 5.26 -7.49
CA ASP A 86 -26.21 3.90 -7.89
C ASP A 86 -27.01 3.17 -6.80
N ARG A 87 -28.35 3.34 -6.87
CA ARG A 87 -29.27 2.87 -5.84
C ARG A 87 -30.45 2.08 -6.40
N ASP A 88 -30.85 1.07 -5.65
CA ASP A 88 -32.05 0.30 -5.93
C ASP A 88 -33.35 1.10 -5.67
N GLY A 89 -34.49 0.50 -6.01
CA GLY A 89 -35.81 1.12 -5.79
C GLY A 89 -36.17 1.38 -4.32
N ALA A 90 -35.41 0.84 -3.36
CA ALA A 90 -35.56 1.07 -1.93
C ALA A 90 -34.56 2.12 -1.40
N GLY A 91 -33.65 2.62 -2.25
CA GLY A 91 -32.64 3.61 -1.91
C GLY A 91 -31.33 3.02 -1.34
N ASN A 92 -31.15 1.71 -1.38
CA ASN A 92 -29.90 1.06 -0.96
C ASN A 92 -28.87 1.14 -2.10
N LEU A 93 -27.59 1.23 -1.74
CA LEU A 93 -26.49 1.13 -2.71
C LEU A 93 -26.54 -0.21 -3.45
N VAL A 94 -26.29 -0.19 -4.76
CA VAL A 94 -26.20 -1.38 -5.61
C VAL A 94 -24.75 -1.87 -5.63
N PHE A 95 -24.56 -3.15 -5.35
CA PHE A 95 -23.24 -3.79 -5.31
C PHE A 95 -23.01 -4.60 -6.59
N HIS A 96 -22.02 -4.23 -7.35
CA HIS A 96 -21.65 -4.81 -8.64
C HIS A 96 -20.78 -6.06 -8.50
N ALA A 97 -20.97 -7.04 -9.36
CA ALA A 97 -20.27 -8.31 -9.29
C ALA A 97 -19.01 -8.28 -10.18
N ILE A 98 -17.93 -7.75 -9.64
CA ILE A 98 -16.65 -7.52 -10.32
C ILE A 98 -16.85 -6.55 -11.49
N PRO A 99 -17.00 -5.25 -11.22
CA PRO A 99 -17.06 -4.23 -12.26
C PRO A 99 -15.80 -4.25 -13.11
N THR A 100 -15.99 -4.18 -14.43
CA THR A 100 -14.93 -4.33 -15.43
C THR A 100 -14.82 -3.07 -16.28
N PHE A 101 -13.59 -2.65 -16.55
CA PHE A 101 -13.28 -1.42 -17.25
C PHE A 101 -12.28 -1.65 -18.37
N THR A 102 -12.29 -0.76 -19.38
CA THR A 102 -11.28 -0.74 -20.44
C THR A 102 -10.63 0.62 -20.58
N SER A 103 -9.36 0.63 -20.95
CA SER A 103 -8.61 1.81 -21.31
C SER A 103 -7.66 1.54 -22.48
N ALA A 104 -7.42 2.54 -23.32
CA ALA A 104 -6.38 2.51 -24.35
C ALA A 104 -5.11 3.25 -23.91
N ASP A 105 -5.14 3.95 -22.76
CA ASP A 105 -4.07 4.84 -22.31
C ASP A 105 -3.75 4.69 -20.80
N LEU A 106 -4.32 3.66 -20.12
CA LEU A 106 -4.15 3.38 -18.69
C LEU A 106 -4.65 4.48 -17.73
N VAL A 107 -5.10 5.60 -18.27
CA VAL A 107 -5.56 6.78 -17.51
C VAL A 107 -7.07 6.96 -17.63
N ASN A 108 -7.59 6.92 -18.86
CA ASN A 108 -8.99 7.13 -19.15
C ASN A 108 -9.71 5.78 -19.25
N TRP A 109 -10.38 5.40 -18.19
CA TRP A 109 -11.09 4.14 -18.09
C TRP A 109 -12.59 4.29 -18.36
N THR A 110 -13.18 3.27 -18.96
CA THR A 110 -14.61 3.22 -19.24
C THR A 110 -15.21 1.94 -18.67
N TYR A 111 -16.25 2.08 -17.86
CA TYR A 111 -17.02 0.94 -17.35
C TYR A 111 -17.73 0.19 -18.49
N ARG A 112 -17.60 -1.13 -18.47
CA ARG A 112 -18.13 -2.04 -19.51
C ARG A 112 -19.26 -2.94 -19.03
N GLY A 113 -19.54 -2.94 -17.75
CA GLY A 113 -20.46 -3.84 -17.08
C GLY A 113 -19.75 -4.69 -16.07
N ASP A 114 -20.49 -5.57 -15.42
CA ASP A 114 -19.95 -6.52 -14.46
C ASP A 114 -19.44 -7.77 -15.18
N ALA A 115 -18.34 -8.35 -14.69
CA ALA A 115 -17.88 -9.66 -15.17
C ALA A 115 -18.98 -10.72 -15.02
N PHE A 116 -19.79 -10.61 -13.97
CA PHE A 116 -20.92 -11.49 -13.71
C PHE A 116 -22.24 -10.70 -13.65
N PRO A 117 -22.88 -10.39 -14.79
CA PRO A 117 -24.21 -9.76 -14.80
C PRO A 117 -25.25 -10.57 -14.03
N THR A 118 -25.03 -11.87 -13.94
CA THR A 118 -25.77 -12.78 -13.03
C THR A 118 -24.71 -13.55 -12.22
N ARG A 119 -24.72 -13.34 -10.89
CA ARG A 119 -23.80 -14.06 -10.01
C ARG A 119 -23.97 -15.56 -10.13
N PRO A 120 -22.87 -16.36 -10.08
CA PRO A 120 -22.93 -17.82 -10.03
C PRO A 120 -23.83 -18.30 -8.89
N ALA A 121 -24.52 -19.42 -9.12
CA ALA A 121 -25.52 -19.91 -8.16
C ALA A 121 -24.96 -20.17 -6.76
N TRP A 122 -23.71 -20.59 -6.65
CA TRP A 122 -23.03 -20.85 -5.38
C TRP A 122 -22.53 -19.55 -4.69
N VAL A 123 -22.52 -18.40 -5.41
CA VAL A 123 -22.07 -17.09 -4.90
C VAL A 123 -23.24 -16.22 -4.44
N GLN A 124 -24.47 -16.55 -4.82
CA GLN A 124 -25.65 -15.71 -4.56
C GLN A 124 -25.71 -15.15 -3.14
N GLY A 125 -25.93 -13.83 -3.03
CA GLY A 125 -26.06 -13.11 -1.76
C GLY A 125 -24.72 -12.70 -1.11
N ALA A 126 -23.57 -13.12 -1.67
CA ALA A 126 -22.25 -12.77 -1.15
C ALA A 126 -21.51 -11.77 -2.04
N GLY A 127 -20.51 -11.10 -1.48
CA GLY A 127 -19.54 -10.32 -2.24
C GLY A 127 -18.61 -11.23 -3.05
N MET A 128 -18.15 -10.70 -4.18
CA MET A 128 -17.08 -11.27 -5.00
C MET A 128 -15.91 -10.28 -4.91
N TRP A 129 -14.89 -10.64 -4.13
CA TRP A 129 -13.84 -9.71 -3.75
C TRP A 129 -12.50 -10.05 -4.38
N ALA A 130 -11.64 -9.05 -4.48
CA ALA A 130 -10.25 -9.14 -4.93
C ALA A 130 -10.10 -10.06 -6.14
N PRO A 131 -10.57 -9.64 -7.32
CA PRO A 131 -10.41 -10.40 -8.54
C PRO A 131 -8.95 -10.45 -8.95
N GLU A 132 -8.52 -11.59 -9.47
CA GLU A 132 -7.24 -11.77 -10.13
C GLU A 132 -7.47 -12.21 -11.56
N ILE A 133 -7.01 -11.41 -12.54
CA ILE A 133 -7.10 -11.69 -13.97
C ILE A 133 -5.76 -12.17 -14.50
N THR A 134 -5.76 -13.34 -15.16
CA THR A 134 -4.55 -13.87 -15.77
C THR A 134 -4.89 -14.56 -17.11
N TYR A 135 -3.87 -14.75 -17.96
CA TYR A 135 -4.03 -15.38 -19.27
C TYR A 135 -3.01 -16.50 -19.46
N PHE A 136 -3.50 -17.68 -19.78
CA PHE A 136 -2.70 -18.84 -20.17
C PHE A 136 -3.56 -19.88 -20.91
N ASN A 137 -2.95 -20.82 -21.60
CA ASN A 137 -3.63 -21.82 -22.41
C ASN A 137 -4.63 -21.20 -23.42
N ASP A 138 -4.26 -20.06 -24.03
CA ASP A 138 -5.10 -19.31 -24.97
C ASP A 138 -6.48 -18.94 -24.39
N GLN A 139 -6.55 -18.66 -23.09
CA GLN A 139 -7.79 -18.33 -22.37
C GLN A 139 -7.53 -17.40 -21.20
N TYR A 140 -8.49 -16.50 -20.90
CA TYR A 140 -8.52 -15.67 -19.71
C TYR A 140 -9.10 -16.44 -18.54
N TYR A 141 -8.50 -16.27 -17.37
CA TYR A 141 -8.96 -16.80 -16.08
C TYR A 141 -9.20 -15.64 -15.12
N LEU A 142 -10.36 -15.65 -14.48
CA LEU A 142 -10.73 -14.69 -13.44
C LEU A 142 -10.93 -15.45 -12.15
N TYR A 143 -9.94 -15.37 -11.26
CA TYR A 143 -10.05 -15.90 -9.90
C TYR A 143 -10.67 -14.82 -9.02
N TYR A 144 -11.41 -15.22 -7.99
CA TYR A 144 -12.05 -14.29 -7.09
C TYR A 144 -12.36 -14.91 -5.74
N THR A 145 -12.51 -14.09 -4.73
CA THR A 145 -12.96 -14.49 -3.39
C THR A 145 -14.48 -14.44 -3.32
N ARG A 146 -15.13 -15.53 -2.92
CA ARG A 146 -16.48 -15.45 -2.39
C ARG A 146 -16.41 -15.22 -0.89
N ALA A 147 -16.87 -14.06 -0.44
CA ALA A 147 -16.98 -13.75 0.98
C ALA A 147 -18.15 -14.48 1.65
N GLU A 148 -18.05 -14.71 2.95
CA GLU A 148 -19.15 -15.19 3.83
C GLU A 148 -19.84 -16.49 3.36
N LEU A 149 -19.07 -17.58 3.28
CA LEU A 149 -19.62 -18.91 3.02
C LEU A 149 -20.13 -19.55 4.32
N GLU A 150 -21.33 -20.15 4.28
CA GLU A 150 -21.92 -20.80 5.46
C GLU A 150 -20.95 -21.82 6.10
N GLY A 151 -20.65 -21.63 7.39
CA GLY A 151 -19.69 -22.44 8.13
C GLY A 151 -18.22 -22.24 7.79
N ARG A 152 -17.89 -21.28 6.90
CA ARG A 152 -16.52 -20.92 6.47
C ARG A 152 -16.46 -19.42 6.23
N PRO A 153 -15.31 -18.77 6.49
CA PRO A 153 -15.21 -17.33 6.26
C PRO A 153 -15.21 -16.95 4.78
N SER A 154 -14.69 -17.81 3.88
CA SER A 154 -14.54 -17.49 2.45
C SER A 154 -14.21 -18.72 1.59
N ALA A 155 -14.21 -18.54 0.28
CA ALA A 155 -13.75 -19.52 -0.70
C ALA A 155 -13.19 -18.82 -1.95
N ILE A 156 -12.28 -19.46 -2.66
CA ILE A 156 -11.80 -19.02 -3.96
C ILE A 156 -12.62 -19.67 -5.07
N GLY A 157 -13.14 -18.85 -5.99
CA GLY A 157 -13.77 -19.26 -7.23
C GLY A 157 -12.89 -19.00 -8.44
N VAL A 158 -13.26 -19.57 -9.59
CA VAL A 158 -12.62 -19.30 -10.87
C VAL A 158 -13.63 -19.37 -12.01
N ALA A 159 -13.50 -18.45 -12.95
CA ALA A 159 -14.21 -18.46 -14.22
C ALA A 159 -13.24 -18.32 -15.39
N THR A 160 -13.65 -18.78 -16.57
CA THR A 160 -12.85 -18.71 -17.79
C THR A 160 -13.62 -18.04 -18.92
N SER A 161 -12.90 -17.41 -19.85
CA SER A 161 -13.46 -16.79 -21.04
C SER A 161 -12.41 -16.70 -22.15
N ASP A 162 -12.87 -16.72 -23.41
CA ASP A 162 -12.03 -16.43 -24.58
C ASP A 162 -11.83 -14.92 -24.80
N SER A 163 -12.53 -14.07 -24.03
CA SER A 163 -12.43 -12.61 -24.09
C SER A 163 -12.35 -12.02 -22.70
N PRO A 164 -11.55 -10.97 -22.47
CA PRO A 164 -11.43 -10.31 -21.16
C PRO A 164 -12.72 -9.62 -20.70
N LEU A 165 -13.68 -9.37 -21.59
CA LEU A 165 -15.01 -8.88 -21.24
C LEU A 165 -16.06 -9.98 -21.05
N GLY A 166 -15.65 -11.24 -21.18
CA GLY A 166 -16.58 -12.36 -21.09
C GLY A 166 -17.23 -12.70 -22.46
N PRO A 167 -18.32 -13.48 -22.48
CA PRO A 167 -19.03 -13.99 -21.29
C PRO A 167 -18.18 -14.98 -20.48
N TRP A 168 -18.21 -14.81 -19.17
CA TRP A 168 -17.47 -15.67 -18.24
C TRP A 168 -18.21 -16.97 -17.95
N THR A 169 -17.48 -18.07 -18.00
CA THR A 169 -17.98 -19.39 -17.62
C THR A 169 -17.41 -19.75 -16.25
N ASP A 170 -18.22 -19.59 -15.22
CA ASP A 170 -17.86 -19.97 -13.86
C ASP A 170 -17.74 -21.49 -13.72
N LYS A 171 -16.79 -21.98 -12.93
CA LYS A 171 -16.58 -23.41 -12.68
C LYS A 171 -17.81 -24.10 -12.06
N GLY A 172 -18.69 -23.32 -11.42
CA GLY A 172 -19.94 -23.79 -10.82
C GLY A 172 -19.84 -24.19 -9.35
N ASP A 173 -18.66 -24.14 -8.77
CA ASP A 173 -18.35 -24.40 -7.38
C ASP A 173 -17.01 -23.76 -7.02
N TRP A 174 -16.67 -23.66 -5.73
CA TRP A 174 -15.36 -23.14 -5.30
C TRP A 174 -14.20 -24.01 -5.84
N LEU A 175 -13.07 -23.35 -6.03
CA LEU A 175 -11.81 -24.00 -6.34
C LEU A 175 -11.30 -24.75 -5.10
N PHE A 176 -11.30 -24.05 -3.96
CA PHE A 176 -11.13 -24.61 -2.62
C PHE A 176 -11.69 -23.65 -1.53
N ALA A 177 -11.99 -24.22 -0.38
CA ALA A 177 -12.55 -23.51 0.77
C ALA A 177 -12.10 -24.21 2.07
N PRO A 178 -10.91 -23.92 2.60
CA PRO A 178 -10.42 -24.53 3.83
C PRO A 178 -11.23 -24.06 5.05
N ASP A 179 -11.31 -24.92 6.05
CA ASP A 179 -12.01 -24.62 7.28
C ASP A 179 -11.18 -23.69 8.19
N GLY A 180 -11.84 -22.76 8.87
CA GLY A 180 -11.29 -22.01 10.00
C GLY A 180 -10.24 -20.96 9.64
N ARG A 181 -10.04 -20.64 8.36
CA ARG A 181 -9.10 -19.61 7.88
C ARG A 181 -9.77 -18.68 6.89
N TRP A 182 -9.24 -17.46 6.82
CA TRP A 182 -9.57 -16.53 5.75
C TRP A 182 -8.82 -16.94 4.47
N THR A 183 -9.59 -17.12 3.41
CA THR A 183 -9.10 -17.56 2.10
C THR A 183 -9.53 -16.50 1.10
N PHE A 184 -8.81 -15.38 1.13
CA PHE A 184 -9.05 -14.21 0.30
C PHE A 184 -7.92 -14.03 -0.71
N ASP A 185 -8.09 -13.09 -1.62
CA ASP A 185 -7.07 -12.41 -2.42
C ASP A 185 -6.24 -13.41 -3.21
N PRO A 186 -6.87 -14.10 -4.21
CA PRO A 186 -6.14 -14.99 -5.09
C PRO A 186 -5.14 -14.22 -5.96
N GLU A 187 -3.94 -14.79 -6.15
CA GLU A 187 -2.91 -14.30 -7.03
C GLU A 187 -2.24 -15.48 -7.72
N VAL A 188 -2.03 -15.43 -9.04
CA VAL A 188 -1.49 -16.55 -9.85
C VAL A 188 -0.15 -16.20 -10.44
N ASN A 189 0.86 -17.00 -10.09
CA ASN A 189 2.20 -16.83 -10.62
C ASN A 189 2.84 -18.15 -11.08
N VAL A 190 3.92 -18.04 -11.84
CA VAL A 190 4.66 -19.16 -12.41
C VAL A 190 6.06 -19.18 -11.83
N ASP A 191 6.50 -20.35 -11.34
CA ASP A 191 7.85 -20.54 -10.85
C ASP A 191 8.87 -20.72 -11.99
N GLU A 192 10.14 -20.81 -11.64
CA GLU A 192 11.25 -20.99 -12.57
C GLU A 192 11.20 -22.30 -13.37
N ASN A 193 10.37 -23.26 -12.96
CA ASN A 193 10.16 -24.54 -13.66
C ASN A 193 8.93 -24.53 -14.56
N GLY A 194 8.18 -23.42 -14.59
CA GLY A 194 6.95 -23.28 -15.36
C GLY A 194 5.72 -23.86 -14.65
N GLN A 195 5.82 -24.22 -13.35
CA GLN A 195 4.68 -24.63 -12.54
C GLN A 195 3.92 -23.40 -12.06
N ARG A 196 2.59 -23.41 -12.23
CA ARG A 196 1.71 -22.36 -11.71
C ARG A 196 1.35 -22.59 -10.25
N TRP A 197 1.32 -21.50 -9.51
CA TRP A 197 0.96 -21.47 -8.10
C TRP A 197 -0.13 -20.43 -7.87
N LEU A 198 -1.07 -20.77 -7.00
CA LEU A 198 -2.10 -19.88 -6.52
C LEU A 198 -1.74 -19.45 -5.10
N PHE A 199 -1.43 -18.16 -4.94
CA PHE A 199 -1.29 -17.52 -3.65
C PHE A 199 -2.67 -17.10 -3.15
N PHE A 200 -2.87 -17.13 -1.85
CA PHE A 200 -4.14 -16.76 -1.22
C PHE A 200 -3.94 -16.58 0.28
N GLY A 201 -4.85 -15.87 0.92
CA GLY A 201 -4.89 -15.75 2.36
C GLY A 201 -4.92 -14.31 2.83
N SER A 202 -5.48 -14.13 4.01
CA SER A 202 -5.58 -12.85 4.69
C SER A 202 -5.51 -13.12 6.18
N TYR A 203 -4.83 -12.29 6.93
CA TYR A 203 -4.66 -12.31 8.39
C TYR A 203 -4.71 -13.70 9.05
N PHE A 204 -5.91 -14.23 9.33
CA PHE A 204 -6.10 -15.51 10.01
C PHE A 204 -5.77 -16.70 9.13
N GLY A 205 -4.54 -17.16 9.20
CA GLY A 205 -3.98 -18.23 8.41
C GLY A 205 -2.77 -17.80 7.58
N GLY A 206 -2.51 -16.51 7.46
CA GLY A 206 -1.43 -15.94 6.66
C GLY A 206 -1.60 -16.17 5.17
N ILE A 207 -0.71 -15.59 4.36
CA ILE A 207 -0.65 -15.86 2.94
C ILE A 207 0.04 -17.21 2.72
N ARG A 208 -0.54 -18.04 1.85
CA ARG A 208 -0.08 -19.37 1.49
C ARG A 208 -0.12 -19.56 -0.02
N ALA A 209 0.59 -20.55 -0.52
CA ALA A 209 0.55 -20.94 -1.91
C ALA A 209 0.17 -22.42 -2.07
N ARG A 210 -0.64 -22.72 -3.09
CA ARG A 210 -0.95 -24.07 -3.57
C ARG A 210 -0.53 -24.22 -5.01
N GLU A 211 -0.07 -25.42 -5.36
CA GLU A 211 0.13 -25.79 -6.77
C GLU A 211 -1.20 -25.71 -7.52
N LEU A 212 -1.21 -25.00 -8.64
CA LEU A 212 -2.37 -24.87 -9.52
C LEU A 212 -2.23 -25.89 -10.65
N SER A 213 -3.32 -26.61 -10.97
CA SER A 213 -3.33 -27.55 -12.06
C SER A 213 -3.04 -26.89 -13.42
N ALA A 214 -2.58 -27.66 -14.40
CA ALA A 214 -2.24 -27.15 -15.72
C ALA A 214 -3.43 -26.48 -16.43
N ASP A 215 -4.66 -26.92 -16.14
CA ASP A 215 -5.90 -26.33 -16.68
C ASP A 215 -6.43 -25.15 -15.84
N GLY A 216 -5.77 -24.81 -14.73
CA GLY A 216 -6.17 -23.69 -13.85
C GLY A 216 -7.44 -23.91 -13.02
N LEU A 217 -8.07 -25.09 -13.10
CA LEU A 217 -9.40 -25.34 -12.54
C LEU A 217 -9.40 -26.22 -11.28
N SER A 218 -8.21 -26.57 -10.77
CA SER A 218 -8.05 -27.30 -9.52
C SER A 218 -6.71 -26.98 -8.84
N THR A 219 -6.59 -27.24 -7.53
CA THR A 219 -5.35 -27.06 -6.79
C THR A 219 -4.91 -28.35 -6.10
N GLY A 220 -3.61 -28.47 -5.85
CA GLY A 220 -3.07 -29.40 -4.89
C GLY A 220 -3.65 -29.15 -3.48
N THR A 221 -3.45 -30.11 -2.58
CA THR A 221 -3.89 -29.99 -1.17
C THR A 221 -2.75 -29.53 -0.24
N ALA A 222 -1.50 -29.64 -0.68
CA ALA A 222 -0.34 -29.14 0.07
C ALA A 222 -0.29 -27.61 -0.01
N GLU A 223 0.06 -27.01 1.11
CA GLU A 223 0.19 -25.54 1.22
C GLU A 223 1.59 -25.17 1.68
N THR A 224 2.18 -24.18 1.02
CA THR A 224 3.43 -23.57 1.44
C THR A 224 3.11 -22.26 2.16
N PRO A 225 3.52 -22.08 3.42
CA PRO A 225 3.41 -20.79 4.10
C PRO A 225 4.32 -19.76 3.43
N ILE A 226 3.79 -18.59 3.14
CA ILE A 226 4.50 -17.48 2.50
C ILE A 226 4.75 -16.35 3.50
N THR A 227 3.72 -16.01 4.30
CA THR A 227 3.83 -15.02 5.38
C THR A 227 3.34 -15.56 6.70
N ILE A 228 3.71 -14.89 7.79
CA ILE A 228 3.18 -15.18 9.10
C ILE A 228 1.67 -14.85 9.18
N ASP A 229 0.96 -15.54 10.07
CA ASP A 229 -0.43 -15.27 10.40
C ASP A 229 -0.61 -13.86 11.01
N ASN A 230 -1.79 -13.30 10.88
CA ASN A 230 -2.25 -12.08 11.56
C ASN A 230 -1.54 -10.77 11.16
N ARG A 231 -0.97 -10.73 9.96
CA ARG A 231 -0.25 -9.53 9.52
C ARG A 231 -0.66 -9.02 8.14
N TYR A 232 -0.75 -9.87 7.12
CA TYR A 232 -0.81 -9.46 5.72
C TYR A 232 -2.01 -10.04 4.97
N GLU A 233 -2.38 -9.33 3.89
CA GLU A 233 -3.32 -9.75 2.85
C GLU A 233 -2.93 -9.15 1.50
N GLY A 234 -3.74 -9.37 0.43
CA GLY A 234 -3.54 -8.73 -0.88
C GLY A 234 -2.19 -9.06 -1.48
N ALA A 235 -1.90 -10.35 -1.67
CA ALA A 235 -0.64 -10.77 -2.30
C ALA A 235 -0.61 -10.37 -3.77
N GLU A 236 0.49 -9.77 -4.22
CA GLU A 236 0.83 -9.48 -5.61
C GLU A 236 2.30 -9.78 -5.84
N VAL A 237 2.67 -10.51 -6.87
CA VAL A 237 4.05 -10.94 -7.12
C VAL A 237 4.58 -10.40 -8.43
N ALA A 238 5.70 -9.68 -8.37
CA ALA A 238 6.47 -9.22 -9.52
C ALA A 238 7.82 -9.94 -9.62
N LEU A 239 8.24 -10.28 -10.84
CA LEU A 239 9.60 -10.76 -11.12
C LEU A 239 10.40 -9.62 -11.76
N HIS A 240 11.44 -9.13 -11.07
CA HIS A 240 12.31 -8.08 -11.56
C HIS A 240 13.77 -8.41 -11.26
N ASP A 241 14.65 -8.30 -12.25
CA ASP A 241 16.10 -8.57 -12.15
C ASP A 241 16.46 -9.90 -11.46
N GLY A 242 15.63 -10.95 -11.69
CA GLY A 242 15.84 -12.29 -11.15
C GLY A 242 15.42 -12.47 -9.70
N TRP A 243 14.70 -11.51 -9.14
CA TRP A 243 14.07 -11.59 -7.84
C TRP A 243 12.55 -11.57 -7.95
N TYR A 244 11.88 -12.41 -7.20
CA TYR A 244 10.45 -12.31 -6.94
C TYR A 244 10.23 -11.31 -5.80
N TYR A 245 9.41 -10.30 -6.05
CA TYR A 245 8.97 -9.31 -5.07
C TYR A 245 7.52 -9.59 -4.73
N LEU A 246 7.25 -9.88 -3.47
CA LEU A 246 5.91 -10.10 -2.96
C LEU A 246 5.45 -8.80 -2.28
N PHE A 247 4.50 -8.12 -2.90
CA PHE A 247 3.76 -7.01 -2.32
C PHE A 247 2.62 -7.58 -1.47
N VAL A 248 2.44 -7.03 -0.29
CA VAL A 248 1.41 -7.44 0.66
C VAL A 248 0.90 -6.22 1.41
N SER A 249 -0.37 -6.22 1.75
CA SER A 249 -1.00 -5.10 2.44
C SER A 249 -1.31 -5.43 3.89
N ALA A 250 -1.37 -4.41 4.73
CA ALA A 250 -1.61 -4.59 6.16
C ALA A 250 -2.44 -3.46 6.75
N THR A 251 -3.14 -3.79 7.82
CA THR A 251 -4.07 -3.02 8.66
C THR A 251 -5.49 -2.90 8.10
N ASN A 252 -6.29 -1.94 8.61
CA ASN A 252 -7.69 -1.80 8.23
C ASN A 252 -7.82 -1.02 6.92
N CYS A 253 -8.39 -1.66 5.89
CA CYS A 253 -8.64 -1.07 4.57
C CYS A 253 -9.75 -0.01 4.55
N CYS A 254 -10.63 -0.02 5.57
CA CYS A 254 -11.99 0.48 5.39
C CYS A 254 -12.48 1.29 6.60
N ASN A 255 -11.67 2.23 7.09
CA ASN A 255 -11.92 3.05 8.28
C ASN A 255 -12.11 4.55 7.95
N GLY A 256 -12.69 4.85 6.78
CA GLY A 256 -12.94 6.22 6.33
C GLY A 256 -11.70 7.10 6.39
N PRO A 257 -11.78 8.30 6.99
CA PRO A 257 -10.68 9.26 7.04
C PRO A 257 -9.56 8.89 8.04
N LEU A 258 -9.64 7.73 8.69
CA LEU A 258 -8.58 7.15 9.53
C LEU A 258 -8.15 5.76 9.04
N THR A 259 -8.37 5.47 7.77
CA THR A 259 -7.85 4.25 7.13
C THR A 259 -6.33 4.31 7.06
N ALA A 260 -5.66 3.32 7.63
CA ALA A 260 -4.19 3.29 7.70
C ALA A 260 -3.57 2.11 6.95
N TYR A 261 -4.33 1.52 6.02
CA TYR A 261 -3.87 0.47 5.14
C TYR A 261 -2.65 0.91 4.34
N GLY A 262 -1.69 0.02 4.17
CA GLY A 262 -0.47 0.29 3.43
C GLY A 262 0.12 -0.99 2.85
N THR A 263 0.93 -0.86 1.78
CA THR A 263 1.60 -1.98 1.13
C THR A 263 3.06 -2.07 1.57
N PHE A 264 3.49 -3.30 1.81
CA PHE A 264 4.84 -3.70 2.16
C PHE A 264 5.37 -4.68 1.13
N VAL A 265 6.70 -4.84 1.06
CA VAL A 265 7.32 -5.79 0.14
C VAL A 265 8.40 -6.61 0.83
N GLY A 266 8.49 -7.88 0.42
CA GLY A 266 9.65 -8.72 0.63
C GLY A 266 10.13 -9.30 -0.69
N ARG A 267 11.38 -9.76 -0.79
CA ARG A 267 11.91 -10.41 -2.00
C ARG A 267 12.53 -11.77 -1.74
N SER A 268 12.53 -12.61 -2.76
CA SER A 268 13.14 -13.93 -2.76
C SER A 268 13.67 -14.31 -4.14
N GLN A 269 14.65 -15.20 -4.20
CA GLN A 269 15.09 -15.80 -5.48
C GLN A 269 14.22 -16.98 -5.92
N SER A 270 13.30 -17.42 -5.08
CA SER A 270 12.32 -18.46 -5.37
C SER A 270 10.91 -17.92 -5.19
N LEU A 271 10.00 -18.26 -6.11
CA LEU A 271 8.60 -17.85 -6.03
C LEU A 271 7.94 -18.22 -4.69
N LEU A 272 8.29 -19.35 -4.12
CA LEU A 272 7.73 -19.83 -2.84
C LEU A 272 8.48 -19.33 -1.59
N GLY A 273 9.40 -18.38 -1.76
CA GLY A 273 10.15 -17.79 -0.64
C GLY A 273 11.37 -18.62 -0.18
N PRO A 274 11.89 -18.35 1.04
CA PRO A 274 11.39 -17.35 1.96
C PRO A 274 11.59 -15.92 1.44
N TYR A 275 10.61 -15.07 1.64
CA TYR A 275 10.68 -13.65 1.34
C TYR A 275 11.27 -12.90 2.53
N VAL A 276 12.20 -11.99 2.25
CA VAL A 276 12.83 -11.11 3.25
C VAL A 276 12.67 -9.65 2.85
N ASP A 277 12.56 -8.77 3.82
CA ASP A 277 12.55 -7.32 3.61
C ASP A 277 13.96 -6.75 3.37
N ALA A 278 14.08 -5.42 3.22
CA ALA A 278 15.35 -4.74 2.98
C ALA A 278 16.33 -4.85 4.15
N GLU A 279 15.84 -5.13 5.35
CA GLU A 279 16.63 -5.33 6.56
C GLU A 279 16.97 -6.81 6.82
N GLY A 280 16.54 -7.71 5.92
CA GLY A 280 16.78 -9.15 6.01
C GLY A 280 15.81 -9.90 6.92
N VAL A 281 14.75 -9.26 7.40
CA VAL A 281 13.72 -9.89 8.23
C VAL A 281 12.77 -10.68 7.35
N SER A 282 12.54 -11.94 7.71
CA SER A 282 11.60 -12.79 6.97
C SER A 282 10.16 -12.38 7.20
N LEU A 283 9.33 -12.40 6.14
CA LEU A 283 7.88 -12.20 6.27
C LEU A 283 7.17 -13.34 7.04
N LEU A 284 7.90 -14.39 7.39
CA LEU A 284 7.45 -15.48 8.28
C LEU A 284 7.87 -15.26 9.74
N SER A 285 8.60 -14.18 10.04
CA SER A 285 9.08 -13.89 11.39
C SER A 285 7.95 -13.41 12.30
N GLU A 286 7.97 -13.83 13.56
CA GLU A 286 7.11 -13.28 14.60
C GLU A 286 7.44 -11.81 14.97
N ASN A 287 8.71 -11.41 14.80
CA ASN A 287 9.13 -10.00 14.78
C ASN A 287 8.89 -9.46 13.35
N VAL A 288 7.69 -9.01 13.12
CA VAL A 288 7.16 -8.82 11.77
C VAL A 288 7.90 -7.72 11.01
N GLY A 289 8.45 -8.10 9.85
CA GLY A 289 9.13 -7.20 8.92
C GLY A 289 8.24 -6.69 7.78
N GLY A 290 8.85 -6.48 6.64
CA GLY A 290 8.25 -5.95 5.41
C GLY A 290 8.71 -4.51 5.14
N THR A 291 9.32 -4.28 3.97
CA THR A 291 9.73 -2.93 3.56
C THR A 291 8.51 -2.12 3.13
N PRO A 292 8.20 -0.98 3.75
CA PRO A 292 7.09 -0.12 3.32
C PRO A 292 7.29 0.41 1.90
N VAL A 293 6.28 0.32 1.03
CA VAL A 293 6.35 0.78 -0.37
C VAL A 293 5.23 1.77 -0.69
N ILE A 294 3.97 1.37 -0.53
CA ILE A 294 2.82 2.24 -0.79
C ILE A 294 2.25 2.64 0.55
N GLN A 295 2.63 3.82 1.03
CA GLN A 295 2.27 4.30 2.36
C GLN A 295 1.64 5.70 2.27
N PRO A 296 0.61 6.01 3.06
CA PRO A 296 0.11 7.37 3.20
C PRO A 296 1.24 8.36 3.52
N ASN A 297 1.34 9.42 2.74
CA ASN A 297 2.45 10.40 2.82
C ASN A 297 2.05 11.74 3.44
N GLY A 298 0.83 11.82 4.00
CA GLY A 298 0.28 13.03 4.60
C GLY A 298 -0.43 13.95 3.61
N ASN A 299 -0.62 13.56 2.35
CA ASN A 299 -1.55 14.23 1.44
C ASN A 299 -3.00 13.76 1.69
N ARG A 300 -3.90 13.95 0.72
CA ARG A 300 -5.32 13.56 0.90
C ARG A 300 -5.57 12.04 0.88
N TRP A 301 -4.60 11.22 0.45
CA TRP A 301 -4.76 9.79 0.25
C TRP A 301 -4.33 8.99 1.48
N LEU A 302 -5.28 8.24 2.03
CA LEU A 302 -5.09 7.31 3.13
C LEU A 302 -5.48 5.90 2.69
N GLY A 303 -5.07 4.88 3.45
CA GLY A 303 -5.49 3.51 3.18
C GLY A 303 -5.03 3.00 1.82
N THR A 304 -3.78 3.26 1.47
CA THR A 304 -3.18 2.99 0.16
C THR A 304 -2.65 1.57 0.07
N GLY A 305 -3.37 0.69 -0.60
CA GLY A 305 -2.93 -0.70 -0.67
C GLY A 305 -3.76 -1.56 -1.63
N HIS A 306 -3.59 -2.87 -1.48
CA HIS A 306 -4.13 -3.91 -2.35
C HIS A 306 -3.90 -3.56 -3.82
N ASN A 307 -2.67 -3.63 -4.22
CA ASN A 307 -2.17 -3.14 -5.50
C ASN A 307 -1.97 -4.28 -6.50
N THR A 308 -2.05 -3.94 -7.78
CA THR A 308 -1.54 -4.73 -8.90
C THR A 308 -0.36 -4.00 -9.53
N VAL A 309 0.62 -4.72 -10.08
CA VAL A 309 1.80 -4.14 -10.74
C VAL A 309 1.92 -4.61 -12.18
N PHE A 310 2.43 -3.73 -13.04
CA PHE A 310 2.64 -4.03 -14.46
C PHE A 310 3.76 -3.18 -15.05
N GLU A 311 4.34 -3.63 -16.17
CA GLU A 311 5.21 -2.83 -17.01
C GLU A 311 4.41 -2.19 -18.14
N ASP A 312 4.71 -0.92 -18.45
CA ASP A 312 4.20 -0.27 -19.65
C ASP A 312 5.02 -0.66 -20.90
N GLU A 313 4.65 -0.15 -22.06
CA GLU A 313 5.28 -0.48 -23.34
C GLU A 313 6.71 0.06 -23.50
N ASP A 314 7.15 0.95 -22.62
CA ASP A 314 8.53 1.47 -22.56
C ASP A 314 9.37 0.79 -21.46
N GLY A 315 8.78 -0.15 -20.70
CA GLY A 315 9.43 -0.91 -19.64
C GLY A 315 9.47 -0.20 -18.29
N GLN A 316 8.70 0.88 -18.11
CA GLN A 316 8.50 1.50 -16.81
C GLN A 316 7.47 0.70 -16.01
N TRP A 317 7.80 0.44 -14.74
CA TRP A 317 6.89 -0.23 -13.81
C TRP A 317 5.87 0.73 -13.22
N TRP A 318 4.64 0.27 -13.13
CA TRP A 318 3.49 1.00 -12.60
C TRP A 318 2.71 0.14 -11.63
N THR A 319 1.92 0.81 -10.79
CA THR A 319 0.96 0.14 -9.92
C THR A 319 -0.38 0.84 -9.93
N ILE A 320 -1.46 0.06 -9.98
CA ILE A 320 -2.80 0.52 -9.64
C ILE A 320 -3.14 -0.05 -8.27
N TYR A 321 -3.66 0.78 -7.39
CA TYR A 321 -4.00 0.44 -6.02
C TYR A 321 -5.19 1.27 -5.56
N HIS A 322 -5.85 0.89 -4.48
CA HIS A 322 -6.92 1.73 -3.95
C HIS A 322 -6.44 2.65 -2.83
N ALA A 323 -7.20 3.72 -2.59
CA ALA A 323 -7.02 4.61 -1.45
C ALA A 323 -8.35 5.22 -1.01
N ALA A 324 -8.41 5.76 0.22
CA ALA A 324 -9.51 6.58 0.70
C ALA A 324 -9.13 8.06 0.65
N ASP A 325 -10.06 8.92 0.24
CA ASP A 325 -9.88 10.37 0.30
C ASP A 325 -10.31 10.89 1.68
N VAL A 326 -9.38 11.50 2.42
CA VAL A 326 -9.67 12.06 3.75
C VAL A 326 -10.79 13.11 3.73
N ASN A 327 -10.97 13.83 2.60
CA ASN A 327 -11.98 14.87 2.45
C ASN A 327 -13.34 14.35 1.99
N ASP A 328 -13.39 13.16 1.39
CA ASP A 328 -14.60 12.55 0.83
C ASP A 328 -14.59 11.03 0.98
N PRO A 329 -14.54 10.51 2.23
CA PRO A 329 -14.28 9.10 2.48
C PRO A 329 -15.48 8.17 2.27
N TYR A 330 -16.69 8.70 2.17
CA TYR A 330 -17.92 7.89 2.14
C TYR A 330 -18.81 8.24 0.95
N PHE A 331 -19.59 7.27 0.48
CA PHE A 331 -20.67 7.56 -0.47
C PHE A 331 -21.72 8.46 0.15
N GLU A 332 -22.32 9.32 -0.66
CA GLU A 332 -23.40 10.21 -0.22
C GLU A 332 -24.53 9.42 0.48
N GLY A 333 -24.84 9.78 1.71
CA GLY A 333 -25.86 9.11 2.52
C GLY A 333 -25.51 7.69 3.01
N ALA A 334 -24.25 7.29 2.94
CA ALA A 334 -23.76 5.99 3.42
C ALA A 334 -22.51 6.13 4.29
N VAL A 335 -22.58 7.01 5.31
CA VAL A 335 -21.51 7.19 6.29
C VAL A 335 -21.15 5.85 6.92
N GLY A 336 -19.84 5.54 6.96
CA GLY A 336 -19.32 4.26 7.46
C GLY A 336 -18.98 3.25 6.35
N PHE A 337 -19.42 3.48 5.10
CA PHE A 337 -18.97 2.70 3.95
C PHE A 337 -17.90 3.47 3.18
N THR A 338 -16.64 3.07 3.38
CA THR A 338 -15.48 3.76 2.80
C THR A 338 -15.40 3.60 1.29
N LYS A 339 -15.37 4.71 0.55
CA LYS A 339 -15.04 4.73 -0.87
C LYS A 339 -13.55 4.45 -1.06
N ARG A 340 -13.23 3.64 -2.04
CA ARG A 340 -11.86 3.25 -2.36
C ARG A 340 -11.55 3.45 -3.85
N PRO A 341 -11.44 4.71 -4.34
CA PRO A 341 -11.06 4.97 -5.72
C PRO A 341 -9.69 4.36 -6.07
N ALA A 342 -9.52 3.98 -7.33
CA ALA A 342 -8.24 3.53 -7.84
C ALA A 342 -7.29 4.71 -8.09
N LEU A 343 -6.03 4.52 -7.72
CA LEU A 343 -4.92 5.41 -8.02
C LEU A 343 -3.90 4.70 -8.90
N LEU A 344 -3.20 5.48 -9.73
CA LEU A 344 -2.10 5.02 -10.58
C LEU A 344 -0.84 5.80 -10.22
N ASP A 345 0.27 5.11 -9.99
CA ASP A 345 1.56 5.74 -9.74
C ASP A 345 2.72 4.86 -10.24
N ALA A 346 3.87 5.49 -10.49
CA ALA A 346 5.05 4.78 -10.94
C ALA A 346 5.74 4.01 -9.81
N ILE A 347 6.21 2.82 -10.12
CA ILE A 347 7.16 2.07 -9.28
C ILE A 347 8.56 2.34 -9.79
N ASP A 348 9.39 2.93 -8.95
CA ASP A 348 10.80 3.19 -9.22
C ASP A 348 11.68 2.19 -8.46
N TRP A 349 12.61 1.56 -9.17
CA TRP A 349 13.56 0.63 -8.55
C TRP A 349 14.77 1.40 -8.04
N VAL A 350 14.91 1.50 -6.72
CA VAL A 350 16.00 2.21 -6.04
C VAL A 350 16.79 1.21 -5.20
N ASP A 351 18.08 1.09 -5.46
CA ASP A 351 18.98 0.13 -4.78
C ASP A 351 18.46 -1.31 -4.78
N GLY A 352 17.74 -1.69 -5.85
CA GLY A 352 17.14 -3.02 -6.01
C GLY A 352 15.87 -3.26 -5.19
N TRP A 353 15.19 -2.19 -4.77
CA TRP A 353 13.89 -2.24 -4.10
C TRP A 353 12.86 -1.34 -4.78
N PRO A 354 11.58 -1.78 -4.87
CA PRO A 354 10.55 -0.94 -5.42
C PRO A 354 10.21 0.21 -4.47
N THR A 355 9.98 1.38 -5.03
CA THR A 355 9.51 2.57 -4.30
C THR A 355 8.41 3.25 -5.09
N LEU A 356 7.39 3.74 -4.42
CA LEU A 356 6.33 4.51 -5.09
C LEU A 356 6.81 5.94 -5.34
N ASN A 357 6.87 6.35 -6.62
CA ASN A 357 7.32 7.69 -7.03
C ASN A 357 8.67 8.10 -6.39
N GLY A 358 9.66 7.20 -6.39
CA GLY A 358 10.95 7.44 -5.74
C GLY A 358 10.87 7.60 -4.22
N GLY A 359 9.90 6.98 -3.57
CA GLY A 359 9.65 7.08 -2.13
C GLY A 359 8.83 8.30 -1.70
N ARG A 360 8.27 9.06 -2.65
CA ARG A 360 7.39 10.21 -2.36
C ARG A 360 5.99 9.77 -1.92
N GLY A 361 5.59 8.53 -2.24
CA GLY A 361 4.29 7.98 -1.95
C GLY A 361 3.20 8.36 -2.95
N PRO A 362 1.93 8.18 -2.59
CA PRO A 362 0.77 8.46 -3.45
C PRO A 362 0.76 9.88 -4.00
N SER A 363 0.46 10.02 -5.30
CA SER A 363 0.46 11.34 -5.92
C SER A 363 -0.92 12.02 -5.84
N ASP A 364 -0.93 13.32 -5.57
CA ASP A 364 -2.09 14.22 -5.65
C ASP A 364 -1.88 15.40 -6.61
N THR A 365 -0.74 15.42 -7.28
CA THR A 365 -0.35 16.40 -8.31
C THR A 365 -0.30 15.76 -9.69
N PRO A 366 -0.30 16.54 -10.81
CA PRO A 366 -0.19 15.96 -12.15
C PRO A 366 1.06 15.11 -12.32
N GLN A 367 0.88 13.90 -12.85
CA GLN A 367 1.93 12.95 -13.19
C GLN A 367 1.99 12.71 -14.70
N GLN A 368 3.13 12.22 -15.20
CA GLN A 368 3.25 11.75 -16.57
C GLN A 368 2.49 10.43 -16.74
N ALA A 369 1.79 10.27 -17.84
CA ALA A 369 1.04 9.04 -18.11
C ALA A 369 1.97 7.89 -18.55
N PRO A 370 1.57 6.62 -18.32
CA PRO A 370 2.29 5.45 -18.84
C PRO A 370 2.36 5.42 -20.37
N ALA A 371 3.35 4.72 -20.92
CA ALA A 371 3.40 4.30 -22.31
C ALA A 371 2.44 3.11 -22.52
N ALA A 372 1.19 3.39 -22.88
CA ALA A 372 0.14 2.37 -22.91
C ALA A 372 0.09 1.54 -24.19
N GLN A 373 0.69 2.02 -25.30
CA GLN A 373 0.64 1.40 -26.62
C GLN A 373 2.03 1.17 -27.19
N PRO A 374 2.23 0.16 -28.06
CA PRO A 374 3.51 -0.08 -28.72
C PRO A 374 4.02 1.16 -29.46
N GLY A 375 5.20 1.63 -29.07
CA GLY A 375 5.85 2.81 -29.63
C GLY A 375 5.53 4.12 -28.91
N ASP A 376 4.73 4.07 -27.85
CA ASP A 376 4.66 5.18 -26.88
C ASP A 376 5.95 5.21 -26.05
N GLU A 377 6.28 6.37 -25.52
CA GLU A 377 7.40 6.56 -24.60
C GLU A 377 6.86 7.17 -23.30
N THR A 378 7.31 6.66 -22.15
CA THR A 378 7.01 7.30 -20.87
C THR A 378 7.97 8.46 -20.64
N ASN A 379 7.45 9.59 -20.12
CA ASN A 379 8.29 10.72 -19.71
C ASN A 379 8.43 10.76 -18.17
N HIS A 380 8.18 9.64 -17.50
CA HIS A 380 8.41 9.54 -16.07
C HIS A 380 9.90 9.69 -15.76
N GLU A 381 10.23 10.55 -14.79
CA GLU A 381 11.57 10.73 -14.26
C GLU A 381 11.58 10.37 -12.78
N VAL A 382 12.49 9.48 -12.40
CA VAL A 382 12.69 9.12 -10.99
C VAL A 382 13.12 10.34 -10.20
N ARG A 383 12.34 10.71 -9.19
CA ARG A 383 12.63 11.80 -8.27
C ARG A 383 12.57 11.28 -6.85
N LEU A 384 13.72 11.09 -6.23
CA LEU A 384 13.78 10.58 -4.87
C LEU A 384 13.09 11.52 -3.88
N ALA A 385 12.41 10.93 -2.93
CA ALA A 385 11.88 11.66 -1.78
C ALA A 385 13.04 12.32 -1.01
N PRO A 386 12.88 13.55 -0.51
CA PRO A 386 13.88 14.14 0.36
C PRO A 386 13.97 13.32 1.66
N SER A 387 15.20 13.09 2.11
CA SER A 387 15.45 12.46 3.40
C SER A 387 15.16 13.41 4.54
N ASP A 388 14.64 12.90 5.66
CA ASP A 388 14.57 13.66 6.90
C ASP A 388 15.97 13.75 7.52
N VAL A 389 16.57 14.93 7.44
CA VAL A 389 17.92 15.17 7.98
C VAL A 389 17.79 15.66 9.42
N LEU A 390 18.24 14.84 10.37
CA LEU A 390 18.30 15.24 11.76
C LEU A 390 19.40 16.28 11.98
N GLY A 391 19.05 17.33 12.69
CA GLY A 391 19.93 18.41 13.11
C GLY A 391 20.47 18.22 14.52
N PRO A 392 20.89 19.31 15.19
CA PRO A 392 21.38 19.22 16.55
C PRO A 392 20.32 18.74 17.53
N THR A 393 20.76 17.95 18.53
CA THR A 393 19.94 17.56 19.68
C THR A 393 19.44 18.81 20.42
N ILE A 394 18.14 18.85 20.68
CA ILE A 394 17.50 19.89 21.51
C ILE A 394 17.62 19.50 22.97
N TRP A 395 17.22 18.26 23.27
CA TRP A 395 17.42 17.63 24.56
C TRP A 395 17.50 16.11 24.42
N ARG A 396 18.15 15.49 25.42
CA ARG A 396 18.26 14.04 25.53
C ARG A 396 18.19 13.66 27.01
N ASP A 397 17.54 12.55 27.29
CA ASP A 397 17.50 11.92 28.60
C ASP A 397 17.97 10.48 28.46
N ASP A 398 19.06 10.15 29.14
CA ASP A 398 19.66 8.82 29.17
C ASP A 398 19.23 8.03 30.42
N PHE A 399 18.36 8.59 31.27
CA PHE A 399 17.80 7.98 32.48
C PHE A 399 18.88 7.39 33.43
N ASP A 400 19.97 8.14 33.62
CA ASP A 400 21.11 7.72 34.41
C ASP A 400 21.38 8.57 35.68
N ASP A 401 20.57 9.61 35.91
CA ASP A 401 20.73 10.56 37.02
C ASP A 401 19.80 10.30 38.22
N GLY A 402 18.90 9.33 38.11
CA GLY A 402 17.97 8.92 39.17
C GLY A 402 16.80 9.89 39.37
N THR A 403 16.53 10.76 38.39
CA THR A 403 15.44 11.75 38.47
C THR A 403 14.70 11.89 37.15
N LEU A 404 13.39 12.10 37.19
CA LEU A 404 12.57 12.45 36.03
C LEU A 404 12.44 13.97 35.87
N ALA A 405 13.55 14.69 35.93
CA ALA A 405 13.55 16.16 35.87
C ALA A 405 13.06 16.65 34.49
N GLY A 406 12.03 17.46 34.48
CA GLY A 406 11.40 18.01 33.27
C GLY A 406 10.34 17.10 32.66
N TRP A 407 10.05 15.96 33.28
CA TRP A 407 8.92 15.13 32.96
C TRP A 407 7.77 15.33 33.92
N GLU A 408 6.55 15.14 33.44
CA GLU A 408 5.32 15.22 34.21
C GLU A 408 4.43 14.02 33.91
N TRP A 409 3.61 13.63 34.90
CA TRP A 409 2.68 12.53 34.71
C TRP A 409 1.28 13.04 34.35
N VAL A 410 0.73 12.50 33.31
CA VAL A 410 -0.71 12.40 33.13
C VAL A 410 -1.12 11.09 33.77
N ARG A 411 -1.81 11.15 34.92
CA ARG A 411 -2.20 9.98 35.74
C ARG A 411 -0.99 9.18 36.25
N GLU A 412 -0.27 9.74 37.21
CA GLU A 412 0.90 9.08 37.81
C GLU A 412 0.54 7.68 38.33
N PRO A 413 1.25 6.61 37.93
CA PRO A 413 1.02 5.27 38.43
C PRO A 413 1.62 5.11 39.85
N ALA A 414 1.45 3.94 40.46
CA ALA A 414 2.08 3.65 41.75
C ALA A 414 3.61 3.76 41.63
N THR A 415 4.25 4.48 42.55
CA THR A 415 5.70 4.77 42.53
C THR A 415 6.61 3.53 42.58
N THR A 416 6.04 2.35 42.80
CA THR A 416 6.76 1.07 42.77
C THR A 416 6.79 0.43 41.39
N THR A 417 6.03 0.97 40.41
CA THR A 417 5.85 0.40 39.08
C THR A 417 6.63 1.14 38.01
N TYR A 418 7.39 2.17 38.35
CA TYR A 418 8.24 2.91 37.43
C TYR A 418 9.47 3.47 38.16
N GLY A 419 10.48 3.83 37.42
CA GLY A 419 11.68 4.51 37.93
C GLY A 419 12.87 4.37 37.00
N GLU A 420 13.99 4.91 37.45
CA GLU A 420 15.28 4.73 36.80
C GLU A 420 16.09 3.69 37.56
N ALA A 421 16.61 2.71 36.81
CA ALA A 421 17.50 1.69 37.35
C ALA A 421 18.40 1.13 36.25
N ASP A 422 19.65 0.87 36.55
CA ASP A 422 20.64 0.28 35.65
C ASP A 422 20.82 1.07 34.32
N GLY A 423 20.66 2.42 34.38
CA GLY A 423 20.80 3.30 33.23
C GLY A 423 19.63 3.22 32.23
N VAL A 424 18.45 2.83 32.68
CA VAL A 424 17.22 2.84 31.88
C VAL A 424 16.05 3.34 32.72
N PHE A 425 15.09 3.99 32.07
CA PHE A 425 13.76 4.20 32.65
C PHE A 425 12.94 2.93 32.44
N PHE A 426 12.34 2.42 33.49
CA PHE A 426 11.41 1.31 33.41
C PHE A 426 10.00 1.73 33.80
N MET A 427 9.02 1.11 33.17
CA MET A 427 7.60 1.29 33.45
C MET A 427 6.87 -0.05 33.28
N GLU A 428 6.16 -0.48 34.32
CA GLU A 428 5.32 -1.67 34.23
C GLU A 428 4.07 -1.36 33.39
N THR A 429 3.67 -2.31 32.56
CA THR A 429 2.46 -2.21 31.76
C THR A 429 1.21 -2.23 32.64
N GLN A 430 0.20 -1.50 32.26
CA GLN A 430 -1.04 -1.28 32.99
C GLN A 430 -2.23 -1.95 32.28
N PRO A 431 -3.25 -2.42 33.02
CA PRO A 431 -4.53 -2.83 32.47
C PRO A 431 -5.40 -1.60 32.13
N ALA A 432 -4.81 -0.65 31.41
CA ALA A 432 -5.33 0.64 30.98
C ALA A 432 -4.86 0.87 29.56
N ASP A 433 -5.49 1.77 28.81
CA ASP A 433 -5.18 2.01 27.41
C ASP A 433 -5.26 3.50 27.03
N LEU A 434 -4.87 3.80 25.80
CA LEU A 434 -5.20 5.01 25.04
C LEU A 434 -5.89 4.53 23.75
N PHE A 435 -7.21 4.38 23.84
CA PHE A 435 -8.03 3.87 22.75
C PHE A 435 -9.51 4.24 22.93
N VAL A 436 -10.01 5.16 22.10
CA VAL A 436 -11.41 5.60 22.04
C VAL A 436 -11.93 6.05 23.41
N ASP A 437 -12.79 5.29 24.06
CA ASP A 437 -13.36 5.63 25.38
C ASP A 437 -12.58 4.99 26.54
N SER A 438 -11.46 4.33 26.28
CA SER A 438 -10.59 3.67 27.26
C SER A 438 -9.27 4.41 27.39
N ASN A 439 -9.33 5.68 27.79
CA ASN A 439 -8.18 6.60 27.85
C ASN A 439 -7.77 6.84 29.29
N ASP A 440 -7.33 5.79 29.98
CA ASP A 440 -6.98 5.81 31.39
C ASP A 440 -5.53 5.38 31.70
N ALA A 441 -4.72 5.11 30.68
CA ALA A 441 -3.31 4.81 30.86
C ALA A 441 -2.51 5.99 31.40
N SER A 442 -1.50 5.71 32.21
CA SER A 442 -0.51 6.71 32.65
C SER A 442 0.41 7.09 31.50
N VAL A 443 0.65 8.37 31.33
CA VAL A 443 1.56 8.91 30.30
C VAL A 443 2.61 9.78 31.00
N LEU A 444 3.88 9.48 30.77
CA LEU A 444 4.99 10.33 31.21
C LEU A 444 5.29 11.32 30.08
N VAL A 445 5.06 12.62 30.28
CA VAL A 445 5.12 13.63 29.22
C VAL A 445 6.13 14.74 29.50
N ARG A 446 6.61 15.37 28.44
CA ARG A 446 7.43 16.58 28.43
C ARG A 446 7.02 17.44 27.24
N ASP A 447 7.01 18.78 27.40
CA ASP A 447 6.63 19.71 26.35
C ASP A 447 7.44 19.46 25.06
N ALA A 448 6.76 19.43 23.92
CA ALA A 448 7.41 19.33 22.63
C ALA A 448 8.03 20.70 22.26
N PRO A 449 9.18 20.73 21.55
CA PRO A 449 9.74 21.99 21.09
C PRO A 449 8.97 22.56 19.91
N ASP A 450 9.08 23.88 19.72
CA ASP A 450 8.54 24.55 18.55
C ASP A 450 9.20 24.09 17.22
N GLY A 451 8.45 24.23 16.13
CA GLY A 451 8.93 24.02 14.77
C GLY A 451 9.03 22.54 14.37
N ASN A 452 10.01 22.23 13.52
CA ASN A 452 10.23 20.86 13.01
C ASN A 452 11.22 20.12 13.92
N TRP A 453 10.82 18.95 14.37
CA TRP A 453 11.62 18.13 15.28
C TRP A 453 11.42 16.63 15.02
N ALA A 454 12.31 15.83 15.54
CA ALA A 454 12.18 14.39 15.63
C ALA A 454 12.37 13.96 17.07
N VAL A 455 11.51 13.05 17.54
CA VAL A 455 11.74 12.32 18.78
C VAL A 455 12.12 10.90 18.48
N GLU A 456 13.11 10.40 19.19
CA GLU A 456 13.59 9.02 19.12
C GLU A 456 13.64 8.41 20.50
N ALA A 457 13.18 7.17 20.61
CA ALA A 457 13.33 6.37 21.81
C ALA A 457 13.84 4.97 21.45
N LYS A 458 14.71 4.43 22.29
CA LYS A 458 15.15 3.05 22.24
C LYS A 458 14.42 2.29 23.33
N VAL A 459 13.52 1.41 22.92
CA VAL A 459 12.63 0.68 23.82
C VAL A 459 12.91 -0.81 23.80
N ARG A 460 12.87 -1.44 24.97
CA ARG A 460 12.88 -2.89 25.12
C ARG A 460 11.58 -3.34 25.73
N PHE A 461 10.84 -4.11 24.95
CA PHE A 461 9.54 -4.61 25.34
C PHE A 461 9.26 -5.91 24.59
N ASP A 462 9.10 -7.01 25.31
CA ASP A 462 8.91 -8.30 24.67
C ASP A 462 7.94 -9.21 25.44
N PRO A 463 6.63 -9.06 25.24
CA PRO A 463 5.66 -9.95 25.84
C PRO A 463 5.66 -11.36 25.23
N LEU A 464 6.18 -11.57 24.01
CA LEU A 464 6.16 -12.87 23.33
C LEU A 464 7.05 -13.92 24.00
N ILE A 465 8.11 -13.51 24.72
CA ILE A 465 8.91 -14.44 25.52
C ILE A 465 8.08 -15.20 26.57
N HIS A 466 6.90 -14.69 26.90
CA HIS A 466 5.94 -15.31 27.82
C HIS A 466 4.85 -16.13 27.09
N GLY A 467 4.94 -16.26 25.76
CA GLY A 467 4.01 -16.97 24.90
C GLY A 467 2.88 -16.10 24.35
N CYS A 468 2.03 -16.69 23.56
CA CYS A 468 0.86 -16.05 22.97
C CYS A 468 -0.34 -16.18 23.94
N CYS A 469 -1.36 -15.30 23.95
CA CYS A 469 -1.46 -14.09 23.15
C CYS A 469 -1.81 -12.94 24.08
N PHE A 470 -0.98 -11.92 24.10
CA PHE A 470 -1.16 -10.72 24.94
C PHE A 470 -1.51 -9.54 24.04
N ASN A 471 -2.69 -9.61 23.43
CA ASN A 471 -3.13 -8.66 22.41
C ASN A 471 -3.21 -7.25 22.96
N PHE A 472 -2.56 -6.35 22.23
CA PHE A 472 -2.49 -4.91 22.48
C PHE A 472 -1.71 -4.50 23.73
N VAL A 473 -0.98 -5.43 24.37
CA VAL A 473 0.06 -5.01 25.30
C VAL A 473 1.16 -4.31 24.51
N GLN A 474 1.46 -3.06 24.88
CA GLN A 474 2.22 -2.13 24.05
C GLN A 474 3.05 -1.16 24.87
N ALA A 475 4.15 -0.68 24.30
CA ALA A 475 4.99 0.37 24.89
C ALA A 475 5.72 1.18 23.81
N GLY A 476 5.93 2.46 24.05
CA GLY A 476 6.66 3.33 23.13
C GLY A 476 6.39 4.82 23.32
N LEU A 477 6.46 5.54 22.19
CA LEU A 477 6.31 6.98 22.08
C LEU A 477 4.85 7.41 21.88
N VAL A 478 4.50 8.58 22.41
CA VAL A 478 3.26 9.27 22.09
C VAL A 478 3.53 10.77 21.93
N VAL A 479 2.91 11.37 20.91
CA VAL A 479 2.70 12.82 20.83
C VAL A 479 1.29 13.05 21.36
N TYR A 480 1.19 13.68 22.50
CA TYR A 480 -0.03 13.74 23.31
C TYR A 480 -0.46 15.20 23.50
N GLU A 481 -1.67 15.51 23.11
CA GLU A 481 -2.34 16.77 23.43
C GLU A 481 -3.27 16.54 24.63
N ASP A 482 -4.23 15.65 24.45
CA ASP A 482 -5.16 15.17 25.47
C ASP A 482 -5.57 13.70 25.21
N ASP A 483 -6.53 13.20 26.00
CA ASP A 483 -6.98 11.80 25.93
C ASP A 483 -7.71 11.43 24.64
N ASP A 484 -8.24 12.40 23.92
CA ASP A 484 -8.98 12.23 22.66
C ASP A 484 -8.17 12.68 21.44
N ASN A 485 -6.96 13.24 21.64
CA ASN A 485 -6.11 13.81 20.58
C ASN A 485 -4.65 13.43 20.82
N PHE A 486 -4.19 12.39 20.13
CA PHE A 486 -2.81 11.91 20.21
C PHE A 486 -2.36 11.14 18.97
N ILE A 487 -1.06 11.01 18.82
CA ILE A 487 -0.40 10.09 17.87
C ILE A 487 0.58 9.24 18.66
N LYS A 488 0.48 7.91 18.58
CA LYS A 488 1.41 7.00 19.26
C LYS A 488 2.16 6.10 18.27
N LEU A 489 3.43 5.88 18.53
CA LEU A 489 4.27 4.88 17.86
C LEU A 489 4.79 3.91 18.92
N VAL A 490 4.30 2.69 18.87
CA VAL A 490 4.55 1.70 19.91
C VAL A 490 4.98 0.36 19.33
N ASP A 491 5.77 -0.35 20.10
CA ASP A 491 6.00 -1.78 19.97
C ASP A 491 4.82 -2.49 20.62
N VAL A 492 4.15 -3.39 19.90
CA VAL A 492 2.88 -4.01 20.32
C VAL A 492 2.85 -5.51 20.06
N SER A 493 2.28 -6.26 20.99
CA SER A 493 1.96 -7.67 20.80
C SER A 493 0.57 -7.82 20.20
N ILE A 494 0.46 -8.54 19.08
CA ILE A 494 -0.80 -8.86 18.41
C ILE A 494 -0.78 -10.35 18.05
N TRP A 495 -1.64 -11.15 18.69
CA TRP A 495 -1.65 -12.60 18.58
C TRP A 495 -0.27 -13.22 18.85
N ASN A 496 0.28 -13.96 17.88
CA ASN A 496 1.59 -14.57 17.92
C ASN A 496 2.68 -13.69 17.28
N THR A 497 2.41 -12.41 17.07
CA THR A 497 3.33 -11.46 16.44
C THR A 497 3.72 -10.33 17.39
N ARG A 498 4.88 -9.75 17.15
CA ARG A 498 5.36 -8.51 17.69
C ARG A 498 5.49 -7.52 16.54
N GLN A 499 4.80 -6.39 16.63
CA GLN A 499 4.66 -5.41 15.57
C GLN A 499 4.95 -4.01 16.10
N THR A 500 5.04 -3.04 15.19
CA THR A 500 4.96 -1.62 15.53
C THR A 500 3.59 -1.09 15.11
N GLU A 501 2.98 -0.28 15.96
CA GLU A 501 1.72 0.41 15.66
C GLU A 501 1.95 1.92 15.65
N PHE A 502 1.52 2.57 14.57
CA PHE A 502 1.49 4.02 14.45
C PHE A 502 0.04 4.48 14.36
N ALA A 503 -0.52 4.81 15.51
CA ALA A 503 -1.94 5.13 15.64
C ALA A 503 -2.17 6.63 15.84
N LYS A 504 -3.36 7.07 15.41
CA LYS A 504 -3.90 8.40 15.65
C LYS A 504 -5.28 8.28 16.27
N GLU A 505 -5.53 9.03 17.33
CA GLU A 505 -6.86 9.34 17.82
C GLU A 505 -7.16 10.82 17.64
N VAL A 506 -8.42 11.15 17.35
CA VAL A 506 -8.89 12.51 17.14
C VAL A 506 -10.32 12.66 17.63
N GLY A 507 -10.59 13.75 18.34
CA GLY A 507 -11.91 14.09 18.85
C GLY A 507 -12.09 15.60 19.04
N PRO A 508 -13.34 16.10 18.97
CA PRO A 508 -14.57 15.37 18.64
C PRO A 508 -14.74 15.12 17.15
N VAL A 509 -15.44 14.05 16.79
CA VAL A 509 -15.72 13.66 15.39
C VAL A 509 -17.20 13.77 15.05
N PRO A 510 -17.57 13.91 13.75
CA PRO A 510 -18.95 13.80 13.31
C PRO A 510 -19.56 12.42 13.62
N ALA A 511 -20.87 12.37 13.80
CA ALA A 511 -21.57 11.11 14.09
C ALA A 511 -21.35 10.06 12.99
N GLY A 512 -20.95 8.84 13.38
CA GLY A 512 -20.67 7.73 12.47
C GLY A 512 -19.26 7.74 11.87
N PHE A 513 -18.45 8.75 12.19
CA PHE A 513 -17.05 8.82 11.77
C PHE A 513 -16.14 8.15 12.81
N PRO A 514 -15.01 7.56 12.39
CA PRO A 514 -14.07 6.93 13.29
C PRO A 514 -13.30 7.97 14.11
N ARG A 515 -12.90 7.59 15.33
CA ARG A 515 -12.05 8.38 16.20
C ARG A 515 -10.60 7.88 16.19
N TYR A 516 -10.39 6.62 15.90
CA TYR A 516 -9.10 5.97 16.00
C TYR A 516 -8.74 5.23 14.71
N GLY A 517 -7.49 5.39 14.28
CA GLY A 517 -6.90 4.65 13.17
C GLY A 517 -5.49 4.22 13.51
N ASN A 518 -5.08 3.04 13.03
CA ASN A 518 -3.77 2.49 13.32
C ASN A 518 -3.13 1.87 12.08
N GLY A 519 -1.93 2.31 11.78
CA GLY A 519 -1.03 1.73 10.78
C GLY A 519 0.07 0.91 11.43
N VAL A 520 0.82 0.23 10.60
CA VAL A 520 2.05 -0.47 10.98
C VAL A 520 3.21 0.11 10.20
N VAL A 521 4.43 -0.01 10.73
CA VAL A 521 5.60 0.64 10.14
C VAL A 521 6.58 -0.39 9.59
N GLY A 522 7.33 -1.05 10.44
CA GLY A 522 8.41 -1.92 10.03
C GLY A 522 8.77 -2.91 11.14
N PRO A 523 9.91 -3.59 11.02
CA PRO A 523 10.30 -4.61 11.95
C PRO A 523 10.50 -4.06 13.37
N THR A 524 10.22 -4.91 14.32
CA THR A 524 10.55 -4.72 15.72
C THR A 524 11.94 -5.26 16.03
N GLY A 525 12.46 -4.81 17.17
CA GLY A 525 13.84 -5.03 17.55
C GLY A 525 14.31 -6.46 17.56
N GLY A 526 15.59 -6.51 17.44
CA GLY A 526 16.60 -7.54 17.50
C GLY A 526 16.22 -8.99 17.27
N ALA A 527 16.71 -9.56 16.21
CA ALA A 527 16.56 -10.98 15.85
C ALA A 527 17.15 -11.96 16.90
N THR A 528 17.63 -11.51 18.05
CA THR A 528 18.18 -12.35 19.09
C THR A 528 17.54 -12.04 20.43
N GLU A 529 17.18 -13.08 21.20
CA GLU A 529 16.73 -12.98 22.60
C GLU A 529 17.71 -12.19 23.50
N ALA A 530 18.94 -11.96 23.04
CA ALA A 530 19.97 -11.31 23.80
C ALA A 530 19.84 -9.78 23.85
N GLU A 531 19.29 -9.15 22.81
CA GLU A 531 19.09 -7.69 22.73
C GLU A 531 17.82 -7.32 21.95
N PRO A 532 16.63 -7.47 22.53
CA PRO A 532 15.36 -7.17 21.86
C PRO A 532 15.02 -5.68 21.96
N TRP A 533 15.91 -4.80 21.49
CA TRP A 533 15.66 -3.37 21.43
C TRP A 533 15.03 -2.98 20.10
N THR A 534 14.01 -2.14 20.16
CA THR A 534 13.38 -1.48 19.01
C THR A 534 13.66 0.02 19.11
N TRP A 535 14.08 0.62 18.01
CA TRP A 535 14.19 2.08 17.90
C TRP A 535 12.93 2.62 17.23
N LEU A 536 12.29 3.54 17.89
CA LEU A 536 11.08 4.23 17.45
C LEU A 536 11.41 5.71 17.23
N ARG A 537 11.00 6.26 16.08
CA ARG A 537 11.20 7.69 15.80
C ARG A 537 9.94 8.27 15.17
N ILE A 538 9.50 9.42 15.67
CA ILE A 538 8.45 10.25 15.05
C ILE A 538 9.11 11.54 14.57
N VAL A 539 8.92 11.88 13.29
CA VAL A 539 9.39 13.14 12.71
C VAL A 539 8.19 14.05 12.49
N LYS A 540 8.20 15.20 13.16
CA LYS A 540 7.20 16.26 12.99
C LYS A 540 7.70 17.31 12.02
N ARG A 541 6.88 17.64 11.00
CA ARG A 541 7.09 18.74 10.06
C ARG A 541 5.83 19.56 9.92
N THR A 542 5.98 20.86 9.75
CA THR A 542 4.87 21.74 9.37
C THR A 542 4.82 21.83 7.84
N ASN A 543 3.64 21.61 7.27
CA ASN A 543 3.38 21.79 5.86
C ASN A 543 2.73 23.15 5.62
N GLU A 544 3.54 24.15 5.25
CA GLU A 544 3.08 25.53 5.05
C GLU A 544 2.30 25.72 3.73
N ASP A 545 2.45 24.80 2.77
CA ASP A 545 1.96 24.97 1.40
C ASP A 545 0.61 24.26 1.13
N GLU A 546 0.27 23.23 1.91
CA GLU A 546 -0.93 22.41 1.70
C GLU A 546 -1.60 22.09 3.03
N THR A 547 -2.63 22.84 3.36
CA THR A 547 -3.43 22.57 4.56
C THR A 547 -4.68 21.78 4.18
N LEU A 548 -4.78 20.54 4.64
CA LEU A 548 -6.04 19.82 4.70
C LEU A 548 -6.74 20.25 6.00
N THR A 549 -7.83 20.97 5.87
CA THR A 549 -8.58 21.50 7.01
C THR A 549 -9.60 20.50 7.55
N GLY A 550 -10.08 20.73 8.78
CA GLY A 550 -11.10 19.91 9.44
C GLY A 550 -10.52 18.89 10.41
N THR A 551 -11.40 18.13 11.04
CA THR A 551 -11.08 17.19 12.15
C THR A 551 -9.96 16.20 11.83
N TYR A 552 -9.84 15.76 10.59
CA TYR A 552 -8.84 14.76 10.17
C TYR A 552 -7.63 15.38 9.45
N GLY A 553 -7.62 16.69 9.25
CA GLY A 553 -6.59 17.46 8.59
C GLY A 553 -5.51 17.96 9.56
N GLY A 554 -5.04 19.18 9.29
CA GLY A 554 -4.00 19.88 10.02
C GLY A 554 -2.79 20.20 9.14
N ASP A 555 -1.94 21.09 9.61
CA ASP A 555 -0.72 21.51 8.93
C ASP A 555 0.54 20.79 9.45
N GLU A 556 0.40 19.94 10.45
CA GLU A 556 1.48 19.15 11.01
C GLU A 556 1.49 17.74 10.41
N LEU A 557 2.65 17.31 9.96
CA LEU A 557 2.92 15.99 9.40
C LEU A 557 3.77 15.20 10.40
N TYR A 558 3.26 14.07 10.83
CA TYR A 558 3.94 13.14 11.72
C TYR A 558 4.27 11.87 10.97
N THR A 559 5.55 11.63 10.71
CA THR A 559 6.04 10.44 9.98
C THR A 559 6.70 9.49 10.94
N ALA A 560 6.30 8.22 10.90
CA ALA A 560 6.91 7.19 11.73
C ALA A 560 8.11 6.55 11.06
N TYR A 561 9.10 6.22 11.87
CA TYR A 561 10.26 5.40 11.52
C TYR A 561 10.50 4.35 12.59
N THR A 562 10.92 3.17 12.16
CA THR A 562 11.36 2.11 13.07
C THR A 562 12.70 1.56 12.63
N SER A 563 13.44 1.00 13.59
CA SER A 563 14.70 0.32 13.31
C SER A 563 14.91 -0.79 14.33
N HIS A 564 15.58 -1.87 13.91
CA HIS A 564 15.98 -2.95 14.80
C HIS A 564 17.45 -2.85 15.25
N ASP A 565 18.24 -1.93 14.68
CA ASP A 565 19.68 -1.75 14.99
C ASP A 565 20.07 -0.29 15.30
N GLY A 566 19.17 0.69 15.07
CA GLY A 566 19.41 2.11 15.23
C GLY A 566 20.20 2.78 14.09
N GLU A 567 20.62 2.00 13.09
CA GLU A 567 21.40 2.48 11.94
C GLU A 567 20.57 2.47 10.65
N HIS A 568 19.81 1.40 10.40
CA HIS A 568 18.92 1.23 9.28
C HIS A 568 17.49 1.54 9.69
N TRP A 569 16.80 2.37 8.92
CA TRP A 569 15.47 2.88 9.28
C TRP A 569 14.43 2.61 8.21
N SER A 570 13.37 1.93 8.60
CA SER A 570 12.15 1.79 7.80
C SER A 570 11.26 3.00 8.00
N ARG A 571 10.96 3.71 6.90
CA ARG A 571 10.03 4.83 6.89
C ARG A 571 8.62 4.32 6.64
N GLY A 572 7.72 4.54 7.58
CA GLY A 572 6.31 4.20 7.47
C GLY A 572 5.44 5.36 6.97
N MET A 573 4.16 5.27 7.31
CA MET A 573 3.15 6.25 6.93
C MET A 573 3.30 7.59 7.66
N THR A 574 2.59 8.58 7.15
CA THR A 574 2.50 9.92 7.74
C THR A 574 1.05 10.23 8.10
N TRP A 575 0.79 10.58 9.36
CA TRP A 575 -0.45 11.19 9.81
C TRP A 575 -0.39 12.72 9.72
N ARG A 576 -1.53 13.36 9.47
CA ARG A 576 -1.73 14.78 9.73
C ARG A 576 -2.37 14.98 11.09
N ALA A 577 -2.04 16.09 11.74
CA ALA A 577 -2.70 16.56 12.94
C ALA A 577 -2.53 18.07 13.10
N GLU A 578 -3.12 18.62 14.16
CA GLU A 578 -2.99 20.03 14.56
C GLU A 578 -2.94 20.07 16.11
N HIS A 579 -1.83 19.60 16.68
CA HIS A 579 -1.61 19.63 18.14
C HIS A 579 -1.06 20.97 18.60
N GLY A 580 -0.35 21.71 17.74
CA GLY A 580 0.14 23.05 17.99
C GLY A 580 1.08 23.14 19.20
N GLU A 581 0.87 24.20 20.02
CA GLU A 581 1.64 24.47 21.23
C GLU A 581 1.28 23.54 22.40
N ASP A 582 0.16 22.80 22.32
CA ASP A 582 -0.29 21.88 23.37
C ASP A 582 0.33 20.48 23.23
N ALA A 583 1.11 20.26 22.16
CA ALA A 583 1.81 19.00 21.92
C ALA A 583 2.83 18.68 23.02
N ARG A 584 2.77 17.46 23.57
CA ARG A 584 3.75 16.92 24.50
C ARG A 584 4.30 15.60 23.99
N ILE A 585 5.59 15.38 24.15
CA ILE A 585 6.25 14.12 23.85
C ILE A 585 6.16 13.22 25.08
N GLY A 586 5.67 11.99 24.92
CA GLY A 586 5.45 11.10 26.05
C GLY A 586 5.89 9.66 25.82
N LEU A 587 5.97 8.92 26.95
CA LEU A 587 6.23 7.50 27.04
C LEU A 587 5.01 6.81 27.64
N VAL A 588 4.69 5.62 27.09
CA VAL A 588 3.58 4.78 27.56
C VAL A 588 3.99 3.31 27.67
N ALA A 589 3.35 2.60 28.60
CA ALA A 589 3.37 1.14 28.70
C ALA A 589 1.99 0.68 29.21
N MET A 590 1.21 -0.01 28.37
CA MET A 590 -0.22 -0.19 28.59
C MET A 590 -0.78 -1.43 27.87
N GLY A 591 -2.11 -1.61 27.88
CA GLY A 591 -2.83 -2.69 27.17
C GLY A 591 -2.87 -4.01 27.91
N GLY A 592 -2.40 -4.09 29.15
CA GLY A 592 -2.36 -5.28 29.97
C GLY A 592 -1.32 -5.16 31.09
N SER A 593 -1.33 -6.04 32.05
CA SER A 593 -0.39 -6.02 33.19
C SER A 593 0.57 -7.20 33.17
N GLY A 594 1.68 -7.07 33.89
CA GLY A 594 2.64 -8.15 34.13
C GLY A 594 3.87 -8.13 33.24
N PHE A 595 4.08 -7.05 32.48
CA PHE A 595 5.27 -6.83 31.66
C PHE A 595 5.95 -5.52 32.07
N THR A 596 7.20 -5.34 31.66
CA THR A 596 7.98 -4.15 31.96
C THR A 596 8.61 -3.62 30.68
N ALA A 597 8.22 -2.43 30.27
CA ALA A 597 8.92 -1.68 29.23
C ALA A 597 10.19 -1.03 29.82
N ARG A 598 11.25 -0.94 29.03
CA ARG A 598 12.51 -0.26 29.37
C ARG A 598 12.89 0.68 28.25
N PHE A 599 13.23 1.90 28.61
CA PHE A 599 13.68 2.93 27.68
C PHE A 599 15.14 3.27 28.02
N ASP A 600 16.03 3.06 27.05
CA ASP A 600 17.47 3.34 27.19
C ASP A 600 17.74 4.84 27.14
N TYR A 601 17.02 5.53 26.26
CA TYR A 601 17.03 6.98 26.15
C TYR A 601 15.80 7.49 25.41
N VAL A 602 15.57 8.79 25.55
CA VAL A 602 14.72 9.60 24.67
C VAL A 602 15.53 10.79 24.18
N GLU A 603 15.58 11.00 22.87
CA GLU A 603 16.27 12.14 22.28
C GLU A 603 15.33 12.93 21.37
N VAL A 604 15.37 14.26 21.51
CA VAL A 604 14.68 15.16 20.59
C VAL A 604 15.70 16.01 19.85
N SER A 605 15.61 15.97 18.54
CA SER A 605 16.51 16.68 17.62
C SER A 605 15.75 17.61 16.68
N LYS A 606 16.40 18.68 16.24
CA LYS A 606 15.87 19.52 15.16
C LYS A 606 15.80 18.71 13.86
N VAL A 607 14.83 19.06 13.01
CA VAL A 607 14.76 18.53 11.66
C VAL A 607 14.97 19.68 10.68
N HIS A 608 15.93 19.51 9.76
CA HIS A 608 16.17 20.49 8.71
C HIS A 608 15.13 20.36 7.59
N ARG A 609 14.82 21.50 6.96
CA ARG A 609 13.94 21.55 5.79
C ARG A 609 14.59 20.90 4.58
#